data_f76f58d944e7d91388cada8785cbdb9e
#
_entry.id   f76f58d944e7d91388cada8785cbdb9e
#
_cell.length_a   1.000
_cell.length_b   1.000
_cell.length_c   1.000
_cell.angle_alpha   90.00
_cell.angle_beta   90.00
_cell.angle_gamma   90.00
#
_symmetry.space_group_name_H-M   'P 1'
#
loop_
_entity.id
_entity.type
_entity.pdbx_description
1 polymer ?
#
loop_
_entity_poly.entity_id
_entity_poly.type
_entity_poly.pdbx_seq_one_letter_code
_entity_poly.pdbx_strand_id
1 'polypeptide(L)'
;MFMQVWYRGMLSQLKLGVAICLVTIICLPALADSVGPAVVAKADQNLWQGAINTADGFNLASRATLLVYALALQDMQKLSDAEMLAAFKIKSINRTSVEKWLVKEFGLTLLNYQRASANCVVSDWTCVGNVPTTDDFLKKAADGIAKTPQQLLAWRVNINGFSHAYVAEQLRLAALFPKVSSEIDLFNDKEWNGDNVADRQFFLSFDDGPTGIQGTTDDTLNMLTAENKSAVFFVLGEHLQSRLSKSDAAALTGLYKNQCVASHGWEHQSHAKWDQWQNSITRTQTLLNATLPKDNVLLLFRPPYGQRKDDSGTFFQSQSLHVALWNIDSQDWNGHVDVNDITNRMITLMLIKRHGVLLFHDVHPKAKVALPIIFAKLNNAVEWENCHQMALLK
;
A
#
# COMPACT_ATOMS: atom_id res chain seq x y z
N MET A 1 69.74 -52.79 -18.45
CA MET A 1 70.00 -53.90 -19.44
C MET A 1 68.96 -53.63 -20.56
N PHE A 2 69.55 -53.36 -21.74
CA PHE A 2 68.97 -53.32 -23.12
C PHE A 2 67.64 -52.65 -23.34
N MET A 3 67.58 -51.44 -24.03
CA MET A 3 67.79 -51.13 -25.47
C MET A 3 66.81 -51.86 -26.41
N GLN A 4 65.98 -51.16 -27.15
CA GLN A 4 66.07 -50.62 -28.53
C GLN A 4 64.67 -50.21 -28.96
N VAL A 5 64.39 -48.97 -29.39
CA VAL A 5 64.52 -48.28 -30.70
C VAL A 5 63.96 -49.09 -31.90
N TRP A 6 63.01 -48.44 -32.61
CA TRP A 6 62.85 -48.18 -34.06
C TRP A 6 61.42 -47.83 -34.41
N TYR A 7 61.09 -46.65 -34.78
CA TYR A 7 61.08 -45.92 -36.08
C TYR A 7 59.93 -46.27 -37.04
N ARG A 8 59.23 -45.16 -37.41
CA ARG A 8 58.56 -44.82 -38.69
C ARG A 8 57.15 -45.33 -38.98
N GLY A 9 56.27 -44.30 -39.29
CA GLY A 9 55.16 -44.43 -40.20
C GLY A 9 54.28 -43.24 -40.18
N MET A 10 54.62 -42.22 -40.98
CA MET A 10 53.83 -41.02 -41.30
C MET A 10 52.65 -41.40 -42.23
N LEU A 11 51.41 -41.06 -41.88
CA LEU A 11 50.40 -40.84 -42.89
C LEU A 11 49.31 -39.88 -42.32
N SER A 12 49.20 -38.76 -43.01
CA SER A 12 48.23 -37.69 -42.82
C SER A 12 46.78 -38.15 -42.97
N GLN A 13 45.91 -37.76 -42.06
CA GLN A 13 44.48 -37.61 -42.35
C GLN A 13 44.02 -36.34 -41.67
N LEU A 14 43.73 -35.33 -42.50
CA LEU A 14 42.99 -34.14 -42.17
C LEU A 14 41.57 -34.54 -41.76
N LYS A 15 41.20 -34.44 -40.49
CA LYS A 15 39.79 -34.44 -40.10
C LYS A 15 39.36 -33.02 -39.80
N LEU A 16 38.53 -32.51 -40.71
CA LEU A 16 37.78 -31.26 -40.57
C LEU A 16 36.86 -31.40 -39.35
N GLY A 17 37.23 -30.80 -38.23
CA GLY A 17 36.39 -30.69 -37.06
C GLY A 17 35.43 -29.49 -37.25
N VAL A 18 34.16 -29.77 -37.55
CA VAL A 18 33.09 -28.76 -37.49
C VAL A 18 32.88 -28.45 -36.01
N ALA A 19 33.38 -27.29 -35.57
CA ALA A 19 33.04 -26.74 -34.24
C ALA A 19 31.61 -26.20 -34.30
N ILE A 20 30.65 -26.97 -33.79
CA ILE A 20 29.31 -26.49 -33.53
C ILE A 20 29.40 -25.55 -32.31
N CYS A 21 29.47 -24.24 -32.56
CA CYS A 21 29.22 -23.24 -31.52
C CYS A 21 27.77 -23.36 -31.09
N LEU A 22 27.51 -24.06 -29.98
CA LEU A 22 26.25 -23.93 -29.24
C LEU A 22 26.22 -22.54 -28.66
N VAL A 23 25.59 -21.61 -29.36
CA VAL A 23 25.16 -20.35 -28.77
C VAL A 23 24.02 -20.68 -27.83
N THR A 24 24.34 -20.89 -26.56
CA THR A 24 23.35 -20.86 -25.48
C THR A 24 22.82 -19.45 -25.42
N ILE A 25 21.66 -19.22 -26.03
CA ILE A 25 20.85 -18.03 -25.77
C ILE A 25 20.45 -18.14 -24.30
N ILE A 26 21.20 -17.46 -23.44
CA ILE A 26 20.78 -17.20 -22.08
C ILE A 26 19.60 -16.21 -22.24
N CYS A 27 18.39 -16.74 -22.27
CA CYS A 27 17.20 -15.93 -22.01
C CYS A 27 17.36 -15.41 -20.57
N LEU A 28 17.94 -14.21 -20.44
CA LEU A 28 17.78 -13.44 -19.23
C LEU A 28 16.27 -13.24 -19.06
N PRO A 29 15.68 -13.67 -17.94
CA PRO A 29 14.29 -13.31 -17.70
C PRO A 29 14.22 -11.79 -17.80
N ALA A 30 13.34 -11.29 -18.65
CA ALA A 30 12.99 -9.88 -18.65
C ALA A 30 12.58 -9.57 -17.21
N LEU A 31 13.40 -8.78 -16.51
CA LEU A 31 13.06 -8.29 -15.18
C LEU A 31 11.73 -7.57 -15.36
N ALA A 32 10.65 -8.21 -14.96
CA ALA A 32 9.36 -7.54 -14.79
C ALA A 32 9.65 -6.35 -13.88
N ASP A 33 9.20 -5.15 -14.26
CA ASP A 33 9.34 -3.98 -13.39
C ASP A 33 8.76 -4.39 -12.04
N SER A 34 9.60 -4.42 -10.99
CA SER A 34 9.16 -4.83 -9.66
C SER A 34 7.99 -3.94 -9.24
N VAL A 35 6.92 -4.52 -8.73
CA VAL A 35 5.70 -3.79 -8.35
C VAL A 35 6.00 -2.82 -7.19
N GLY A 36 6.98 -3.15 -6.34
CA GLY A 36 7.38 -2.34 -5.20
C GLY A 36 8.19 -1.09 -5.54
N PRO A 37 8.19 -0.10 -4.67
CA PRO A 37 9.00 1.11 -4.82
C PRO A 37 10.49 0.79 -4.69
N ALA A 38 11.34 1.54 -5.41
CA ALA A 38 12.81 1.40 -5.32
C ALA A 38 13.34 1.83 -3.94
N VAL A 39 12.66 2.79 -3.31
CA VAL A 39 12.95 3.30 -1.96
C VAL A 39 11.62 3.45 -1.24
N VAL A 40 11.52 2.93 -0.03
CA VAL A 40 10.34 3.12 0.83
C VAL A 40 10.49 4.40 1.63
N ALA A 41 9.47 5.26 1.60
CA ALA A 41 9.45 6.48 2.38
C ALA A 41 9.45 6.17 3.89
N LYS A 42 10.42 6.73 4.61
CA LYS A 42 10.62 6.57 6.04
C LYS A 42 10.58 7.93 6.74
N ALA A 43 9.86 8.00 7.85
CA ALA A 43 9.79 9.17 8.73
C ALA A 43 10.32 8.83 10.12
N ASP A 44 10.61 9.87 10.91
CA ASP A 44 10.87 9.76 12.34
C ASP A 44 9.92 10.71 13.10
N GLN A 45 8.85 10.12 13.65
CA GLN A 45 7.84 10.86 14.41
C GLN A 45 8.33 11.31 15.80
N ASN A 46 9.50 10.85 16.26
CA ASN A 46 10.08 11.34 17.51
C ASN A 46 10.66 12.75 17.36
N LEU A 47 10.87 13.22 16.14
CA LEU A 47 11.28 14.59 15.84
C LEU A 47 10.13 15.60 15.98
N TRP A 48 8.88 15.16 15.96
CA TRP A 48 7.72 15.98 16.29
C TRP A 48 7.55 16.08 17.80
N GLN A 49 7.61 17.29 18.37
CA GLN A 49 7.61 17.50 19.81
C GLN A 49 6.23 17.67 20.42
N GLY A 50 5.18 17.79 19.60
CA GLY A 50 3.81 17.95 20.04
C GLY A 50 3.11 16.61 20.26
N ALA A 51 2.16 16.57 21.20
CA ALA A 51 1.25 15.44 21.34
C ALA A 51 0.34 15.34 20.10
N ILE A 52 0.03 14.08 19.66
CA ILE A 52 -0.87 13.81 18.55
C ILE A 52 -2.06 12.93 18.97
N ASN A 53 -2.26 12.76 20.27
CA ASN A 53 -3.28 11.88 20.86
C ASN A 53 -4.60 12.59 21.19
N THR A 54 -4.73 13.85 20.79
CA THR A 54 -5.96 14.64 20.86
C THR A 54 -6.31 15.17 19.47
N ALA A 55 -7.58 15.52 19.25
CA ALA A 55 -8.02 16.12 17.99
C ALA A 55 -7.22 17.37 17.60
N ASP A 56 -6.94 18.26 18.57
CA ASP A 56 -6.19 19.49 18.32
C ASP A 56 -4.71 19.21 18.00
N GLY A 57 -4.08 18.30 18.76
CA GLY A 57 -2.70 17.89 18.52
C GLY A 57 -2.53 17.18 17.17
N PHE A 58 -3.47 16.31 16.78
CA PHE A 58 -3.51 15.68 15.48
C PHE A 58 -3.69 16.73 14.36
N ASN A 59 -4.62 17.69 14.54
CA ASN A 59 -4.84 18.76 13.58
C ASN A 59 -3.61 19.65 13.41
N LEU A 60 -2.92 19.99 14.51
CA LEU A 60 -1.66 20.77 14.45
C LEU A 60 -0.57 20.03 13.66
N ALA A 61 -0.31 18.77 14.01
CA ALA A 61 0.70 17.95 13.33
C ALA A 61 0.31 17.71 11.86
N SER A 62 -0.97 17.49 11.58
CA SER A 62 -1.50 17.31 10.22
C SER A 62 -1.28 18.59 9.38
N ARG A 63 -1.65 19.79 9.89
CA ARG A 63 -1.39 21.04 9.17
C ARG A 63 0.09 21.19 8.83
N ALA A 64 0.98 21.03 9.82
CA ALA A 64 2.42 21.14 9.63
C ALA A 64 2.92 20.18 8.53
N THR A 65 2.49 18.89 8.59
CA THR A 65 2.87 17.87 7.63
C THR A 65 2.33 18.17 6.22
N LEU A 66 1.08 18.64 6.12
CA LEU A 66 0.43 18.97 4.84
C LEU A 66 1.07 20.16 4.15
N LEU A 67 1.57 21.17 4.89
CA LEU A 67 2.34 22.28 4.30
C LEU A 67 3.62 21.79 3.63
N VAL A 68 4.36 20.86 4.28
CA VAL A 68 5.58 20.27 3.72
C VAL A 68 5.24 19.36 2.53
N TYR A 69 4.20 18.54 2.67
CA TYR A 69 3.77 17.60 1.62
C TYR A 69 3.32 18.32 0.35
N ALA A 70 2.59 19.44 0.46
CA ALA A 70 2.15 20.24 -0.67
C ALA A 70 3.35 20.80 -1.49
N LEU A 71 4.41 21.24 -0.81
CA LEU A 71 5.63 21.72 -1.48
C LEU A 71 6.38 20.57 -2.16
N ALA A 72 6.43 19.38 -1.54
CA ALA A 72 7.02 18.21 -2.17
C ALA A 72 6.25 17.79 -3.43
N LEU A 73 4.90 17.81 -3.41
CA LEU A 73 4.08 17.60 -4.61
C LEU A 73 4.42 18.60 -5.71
N GLN A 74 4.55 19.88 -5.36
CA GLN A 74 4.91 20.95 -6.31
C GLN A 74 6.30 20.72 -6.94
N ASP A 75 7.28 20.28 -6.15
CA ASP A 75 8.61 20.00 -6.67
C ASP A 75 8.61 18.78 -7.59
N MET A 76 7.92 17.72 -7.21
CA MET A 76 7.83 16.51 -8.02
C MET A 76 7.02 16.70 -9.30
N GLN A 77 6.05 17.62 -9.33
CA GLN A 77 5.29 17.99 -10.54
C GLN A 77 6.17 18.57 -11.63
N LYS A 78 7.28 19.25 -11.25
CA LYS A 78 8.21 19.90 -12.20
C LYS A 78 9.12 18.90 -12.92
N LEU A 79 9.19 17.65 -12.50
CA LEU A 79 10.05 16.65 -13.10
C LEU A 79 9.66 16.36 -14.55
N SER A 80 10.65 16.40 -15.43
CA SER A 80 10.54 15.95 -16.82
C SER A 80 10.38 14.42 -16.88
N ASP A 81 9.93 13.90 -18.02
CA ASP A 81 9.85 12.46 -18.24
C ASP A 81 11.21 11.76 -18.07
N ALA A 82 12.28 12.37 -18.55
CA ALA A 82 13.63 11.82 -18.41
C ALA A 82 14.07 11.71 -16.95
N GLU A 83 13.77 12.71 -16.14
CA GLU A 83 14.05 12.70 -14.69
C GLU A 83 13.19 11.66 -13.97
N MET A 84 11.91 11.53 -14.31
CA MET A 84 11.02 10.50 -13.73
C MET A 84 11.47 9.08 -14.10
N LEU A 85 11.84 8.83 -15.39
CA LEU A 85 12.36 7.53 -15.83
C LEU A 85 13.60 7.13 -15.01
N ALA A 86 14.52 8.07 -14.82
CA ALA A 86 15.73 7.84 -14.05
C ALA A 86 15.46 7.62 -12.57
N ALA A 87 14.67 8.50 -11.94
CA ALA A 87 14.38 8.47 -10.51
C ALA A 87 13.58 7.22 -10.11
N PHE A 88 12.57 6.84 -10.91
CA PHE A 88 11.68 5.71 -10.61
C PHE A 88 12.20 4.37 -11.14
N LYS A 89 13.29 4.37 -11.92
CA LYS A 89 13.89 3.18 -12.55
C LYS A 89 12.87 2.40 -13.41
N ILE A 90 12.05 3.11 -14.16
CA ILE A 90 11.02 2.57 -15.07
C ILE A 90 11.38 2.85 -16.53
N LYS A 91 10.76 2.12 -17.47
CA LYS A 91 11.06 2.19 -18.91
C LYS A 91 10.08 3.05 -19.71
N SER A 92 8.93 3.35 -19.12
CA SER A 92 7.88 4.13 -19.80
C SER A 92 7.06 4.92 -18.78
N ILE A 93 6.46 6.03 -19.21
CA ILE A 93 5.60 6.88 -18.41
C ILE A 93 4.26 7.06 -19.10
N ASN A 94 3.18 6.83 -18.36
CA ASN A 94 1.87 7.34 -18.73
C ASN A 94 1.71 8.75 -18.14
N ARG A 95 2.09 9.77 -18.89
CA ARG A 95 2.06 11.19 -18.42
C ARG A 95 0.63 11.62 -18.05
N THR A 96 -0.37 11.21 -18.79
CA THR A 96 -1.77 11.52 -18.51
C THR A 96 -2.20 10.97 -17.14
N SER A 97 -1.79 9.75 -16.80
CA SER A 97 -2.08 9.16 -15.47
C SER A 97 -1.33 9.90 -14.35
N VAL A 98 -0.07 10.28 -14.58
CA VAL A 98 0.73 11.08 -13.63
C VAL A 98 0.05 12.42 -13.34
N GLU A 99 -0.36 13.15 -14.38
CA GLU A 99 -1.03 14.43 -14.25
C GLU A 99 -2.40 14.31 -13.56
N LYS A 100 -3.18 13.29 -13.92
CA LYS A 100 -4.47 13.00 -13.26
C LYS A 100 -4.28 12.74 -11.77
N TRP A 101 -3.29 11.93 -11.39
CA TRP A 101 -2.98 11.65 -10.00
C TRP A 101 -2.54 12.92 -9.24
N LEU A 102 -1.64 13.73 -9.83
CA LEU A 102 -1.18 14.98 -9.22
C LEU A 102 -2.33 15.96 -8.96
N VAL A 103 -3.21 16.15 -9.95
CA VAL A 103 -4.39 17.04 -9.78
C VAL A 103 -5.29 16.55 -8.65
N LYS A 104 -5.56 15.25 -8.60
CA LYS A 104 -6.34 14.63 -7.52
C LYS A 104 -5.67 14.82 -6.17
N GLU A 105 -4.37 14.52 -6.06
CA GLU A 105 -3.63 14.57 -4.81
C GLU A 105 -3.46 16.00 -4.27
N PHE A 106 -3.26 16.98 -5.14
CA PHE A 106 -3.30 18.40 -4.73
C PHE A 106 -4.67 18.80 -4.16
N GLY A 107 -5.75 18.38 -4.82
CA GLY A 107 -7.11 18.64 -4.34
C GLY A 107 -7.37 18.02 -2.97
N LEU A 108 -6.98 16.75 -2.78
CA LEU A 108 -7.11 16.06 -1.49
C LEU A 108 -6.24 16.71 -0.40
N THR A 109 -5.02 17.11 -0.73
CA THR A 109 -4.09 17.78 0.19
C THR A 109 -4.65 19.13 0.66
N LEU A 110 -5.20 19.91 -0.25
CA LEU A 110 -5.89 21.18 0.06
C LEU A 110 -7.11 20.95 0.97
N LEU A 111 -7.98 20.01 0.62
CA LEU A 111 -9.17 19.67 1.40
C LEU A 111 -8.80 19.21 2.83
N ASN A 112 -7.79 18.37 2.94
CA ASN A 112 -7.28 17.87 4.22
C ASN A 112 -6.67 18.98 5.07
N TYR A 113 -5.98 19.94 4.44
CA TYR A 113 -5.49 21.12 5.13
C TYR A 113 -6.65 22.00 5.62
N GLN A 114 -7.66 22.26 4.80
CA GLN A 114 -8.85 23.02 5.18
C GLN A 114 -9.56 22.39 6.39
N ARG A 115 -9.76 21.04 6.38
CA ARG A 115 -10.33 20.30 7.52
C ARG A 115 -9.47 20.46 8.79
N ALA A 116 -8.15 20.29 8.67
CA ALA A 116 -7.21 20.42 9.80
C ALA A 116 -7.15 21.85 10.36
N SER A 117 -7.45 22.87 9.54
CA SER A 117 -7.35 24.29 9.89
C SER A 117 -8.65 24.95 10.28
N ALA A 118 -9.79 24.22 10.29
CA ALA A 118 -11.10 24.78 10.55
C ALA A 118 -11.19 25.65 11.83
N ASN A 119 -10.42 25.32 12.87
CA ASN A 119 -10.40 26.02 14.15
C ASN A 119 -8.98 26.47 14.55
N CYS A 120 -8.07 26.65 13.60
CA CYS A 120 -6.71 27.03 13.92
C CYS A 120 -6.61 28.52 14.29
N VAL A 121 -5.66 28.85 15.16
CA VAL A 121 -5.43 30.25 15.59
C VAL A 121 -4.31 30.88 14.75
N VAL A 122 -4.48 32.16 14.42
CA VAL A 122 -3.56 32.89 13.53
C VAL A 122 -2.12 32.99 14.05
N SER A 123 -1.93 32.90 15.37
CA SER A 123 -0.60 32.87 15.97
C SER A 123 0.15 31.55 15.78
N ASP A 124 -0.52 30.50 15.38
CA ASP A 124 0.08 29.22 15.03
C ASP A 124 0.70 29.29 13.63
N TRP A 125 1.99 29.00 13.52
CA TRP A 125 2.74 29.07 12.26
C TRP A 125 2.19 28.14 11.16
N THR A 126 1.47 27.09 11.56
CA THR A 126 0.79 26.15 10.64
C THR A 126 -0.55 26.66 10.13
N CYS A 127 -1.08 27.73 10.72
CA CYS A 127 -2.36 28.34 10.34
C CYS A 127 -2.13 29.44 9.28
N VAL A 128 -2.11 29.05 8.00
CA VAL A 128 -1.80 30.00 6.91
C VAL A 128 -3.03 30.77 6.40
N GLY A 129 -4.16 30.69 7.11
CA GLY A 129 -5.39 31.40 6.80
C GLY A 129 -6.20 30.75 5.68
N ASN A 130 -7.13 31.52 5.08
CA ASN A 130 -8.01 31.00 4.03
C ASN A 130 -7.23 30.64 2.75
N VAL A 131 -7.40 29.42 2.26
CA VAL A 131 -6.75 28.87 1.07
C VAL A 131 -7.82 28.26 0.14
N PRO A 132 -8.49 29.08 -0.68
CA PRO A 132 -9.59 28.60 -1.52
C PRO A 132 -9.14 27.77 -2.72
N THR A 133 -7.89 27.96 -3.19
CA THR A 133 -7.32 27.27 -4.35
C THR A 133 -6.01 26.57 -4.02
N THR A 134 -5.59 25.64 -4.84
CA THR A 134 -4.28 24.98 -4.72
C THR A 134 -3.14 25.98 -4.84
N ASP A 135 -3.23 26.96 -5.75
CA ASP A 135 -2.18 27.96 -5.93
C ASP A 135 -2.03 28.86 -4.70
N ASP A 136 -3.15 29.30 -4.11
CA ASP A 136 -3.15 30.05 -2.85
C ASP A 136 -2.53 29.22 -1.73
N PHE A 137 -2.89 27.93 -1.67
CA PHE A 137 -2.35 27.02 -0.68
C PHE A 137 -0.83 26.84 -0.80
N LEU A 138 -0.33 26.57 -2.00
CA LEU A 138 1.12 26.40 -2.25
C LEU A 138 1.92 27.65 -1.88
N LYS A 139 1.44 28.85 -2.28
CA LYS A 139 2.07 30.11 -1.92
C LYS A 139 2.14 30.30 -0.40
N LYS A 140 1.03 30.09 0.29
CA LYS A 140 0.95 30.26 1.74
C LYS A 140 1.67 29.13 2.50
N ALA A 141 1.75 27.93 1.93
CA ALA A 141 2.53 26.84 2.49
C ALA A 141 4.01 27.19 2.58
N ALA A 142 4.58 27.80 1.53
CA ALA A 142 5.97 28.27 1.53
C ALA A 142 6.20 29.29 2.65
N ASP A 143 5.30 30.28 2.79
CA ASP A 143 5.39 31.30 3.85
C ASP A 143 5.25 30.69 5.26
N GLY A 144 4.39 29.71 5.43
CA GLY A 144 4.19 28.97 6.69
C GLY A 144 5.45 28.18 7.06
N ILE A 145 5.99 27.40 6.11
CA ILE A 145 7.21 26.60 6.33
C ILE A 145 8.43 27.47 6.61
N ALA A 146 8.54 28.67 6.06
CA ALA A 146 9.61 29.62 6.39
C ALA A 146 9.60 30.02 7.87
N LYS A 147 8.44 29.93 8.55
CA LYS A 147 8.27 30.25 9.98
C LYS A 147 8.41 29.03 10.89
N THR A 148 8.86 27.88 10.40
CA THR A 148 9.05 26.67 11.22
C THR A 148 9.91 27.01 12.44
N PRO A 149 9.46 26.72 13.68
CA PRO A 149 10.23 26.93 14.88
C PRO A 149 11.58 26.21 14.85
N GLN A 150 12.63 26.83 15.44
CA GLN A 150 14.00 26.31 15.43
C GLN A 150 14.07 24.83 15.92
N GLN A 151 13.33 24.48 16.96
CA GLN A 151 13.27 23.14 17.51
C GLN A 151 12.63 22.10 16.60
N LEU A 152 11.89 22.50 15.56
CA LEU A 152 11.24 21.61 14.58
C LEU A 152 11.97 21.55 13.25
N LEU A 153 13.14 22.17 13.09
CA LEU A 153 13.89 22.14 11.83
C LEU A 153 14.31 20.72 11.42
N ALA A 154 14.74 19.89 12.39
CA ALA A 154 15.09 18.49 12.11
C ALA A 154 13.86 17.70 11.64
N TRP A 155 12.71 17.89 12.30
CA TRP A 155 11.43 17.32 11.87
C TRP A 155 11.09 17.77 10.44
N ARG A 156 11.18 19.05 10.14
CA ARG A 156 10.88 19.57 8.79
C ARG A 156 11.73 18.92 7.72
N VAL A 157 13.05 18.80 7.93
CA VAL A 157 13.97 18.14 7.00
C VAL A 157 13.57 16.66 6.79
N ASN A 158 13.27 15.96 7.88
CA ASN A 158 12.86 14.56 7.83
C ASN A 158 11.54 14.36 7.08
N ILE A 159 10.49 15.14 7.39
CA ILE A 159 9.19 15.06 6.72
C ILE A 159 9.28 15.49 5.25
N ASN A 160 10.15 16.44 4.90
CA ASN A 160 10.40 16.79 3.51
C ASN A 160 11.01 15.62 2.73
N GLY A 161 11.99 14.93 3.30
CA GLY A 161 12.56 13.71 2.72
C GLY A 161 11.52 12.59 2.56
N PHE A 162 10.72 12.34 3.60
CA PHE A 162 9.60 11.42 3.55
C PHE A 162 8.62 11.76 2.43
N SER A 163 8.20 13.03 2.35
CA SER A 163 7.21 13.50 1.38
C SER A 163 7.67 13.30 -0.05
N HIS A 164 8.91 13.64 -0.37
CA HIS A 164 9.48 13.41 -1.71
C HIS A 164 9.55 11.92 -2.04
N ALA A 165 10.01 11.08 -1.10
CA ALA A 165 10.08 9.65 -1.32
C ALA A 165 8.67 9.03 -1.51
N TYR A 166 7.68 9.42 -0.70
CA TYR A 166 6.31 8.94 -0.83
C TYR A 166 5.64 9.39 -2.14
N VAL A 167 5.81 10.66 -2.52
CA VAL A 167 5.30 11.14 -3.83
C VAL A 167 5.97 10.37 -4.97
N ALA A 168 7.26 10.06 -4.88
CA ALA A 168 7.95 9.23 -5.87
C ALA A 168 7.38 7.81 -5.96
N GLU A 169 7.04 7.18 -4.82
CA GLU A 169 6.33 5.88 -4.80
C GLU A 169 5.02 5.96 -5.61
N GLN A 170 4.20 6.96 -5.34
CA GLN A 170 2.88 7.13 -5.96
C GLN A 170 2.99 7.52 -7.45
N LEU A 171 3.89 8.43 -7.81
CA LEU A 171 4.13 8.80 -9.20
C LEU A 171 4.67 7.64 -10.03
N ARG A 172 5.46 6.74 -9.43
CA ARG A 172 5.89 5.51 -10.10
C ARG A 172 4.69 4.63 -10.47
N LEU A 173 3.75 4.43 -9.55
CA LEU A 173 2.51 3.67 -9.82
C LEU A 173 1.66 4.37 -10.88
N ALA A 174 1.47 5.68 -10.78
CA ALA A 174 0.75 6.47 -11.77
C ALA A 174 1.41 6.39 -13.16
N ALA A 175 2.74 6.44 -13.24
CA ALA A 175 3.49 6.35 -14.49
C ALA A 175 3.33 4.98 -15.19
N LEU A 176 3.12 3.91 -14.42
CA LEU A 176 2.92 2.55 -14.93
C LEU A 176 1.44 2.22 -15.19
N PHE A 177 0.51 3.00 -14.65
CA PHE A 177 -0.93 2.77 -14.81
C PHE A 177 -1.37 3.05 -16.27
N PRO A 178 -2.29 2.27 -16.89
CA PRO A 178 -2.97 1.08 -16.38
C PRO A 178 -2.22 -0.25 -16.66
N LYS A 179 -0.98 -0.25 -17.12
CA LYS A 179 -0.20 -1.48 -17.36
C LYS A 179 -0.01 -2.29 -16.07
N VAL A 180 0.17 -1.56 -14.97
CA VAL A 180 0.14 -2.09 -13.62
C VAL A 180 -1.00 -1.36 -12.92
N SER A 181 -2.19 -1.97 -12.88
CA SER A 181 -3.31 -1.45 -12.09
C SER A 181 -2.99 -1.60 -10.60
N SER A 182 -3.40 -0.63 -9.80
CA SER A 182 -3.14 -0.56 -8.36
C SER A 182 -4.19 0.36 -7.71
N GLU A 183 -3.97 0.75 -6.47
CA GLU A 183 -4.78 1.73 -5.74
C GLU A 183 -4.76 3.14 -6.34
N ILE A 184 -3.88 3.39 -7.32
CA ILE A 184 -3.61 4.75 -7.84
C ILE A 184 -4.82 5.40 -8.51
N ASP A 185 -5.68 4.61 -9.14
CA ASP A 185 -6.92 5.08 -9.76
C ASP A 185 -8.01 4.01 -9.68
N LEU A 186 -9.26 4.42 -9.88
CA LEU A 186 -10.44 3.57 -9.94
C LEU A 186 -10.89 3.43 -11.40
N PHE A 187 -11.29 2.22 -11.81
CA PHE A 187 -11.76 1.97 -13.17
C PHE A 187 -13.25 2.22 -13.35
N ASN A 188 -14.04 2.01 -12.27
CA ASN A 188 -15.50 2.11 -12.33
C ASN A 188 -16.11 2.37 -10.94
N ASP A 189 -17.43 2.53 -10.90
CA ASP A 189 -18.23 2.83 -9.70
C ASP A 189 -18.38 1.66 -8.71
N LYS A 190 -17.83 0.49 -9.01
CA LYS A 190 -17.78 -0.66 -8.11
C LYS A 190 -16.48 -0.73 -7.31
N GLU A 191 -15.62 0.25 -7.49
CA GLU A 191 -14.31 0.33 -6.83
C GLU A 191 -14.23 1.54 -5.91
N TRP A 192 -13.58 1.37 -4.77
CA TRP A 192 -13.26 2.46 -3.85
C TRP A 192 -11.93 2.19 -3.13
N ASN A 193 -11.29 3.23 -2.62
CA ASN A 193 -9.95 3.15 -2.00
C ASN A 193 -9.84 3.83 -0.64
N GLY A 194 -10.94 4.33 -0.07
CA GLY A 194 -10.95 5.01 1.22
C GLY A 194 -10.90 6.55 1.17
N ASP A 195 -10.78 7.16 -0.02
CA ASP A 195 -10.76 8.63 -0.13
C ASP A 195 -12.08 9.28 0.31
N ASN A 196 -13.18 8.53 0.33
CA ASN A 196 -14.52 8.99 0.74
C ASN A 196 -14.83 8.73 2.23
N VAL A 197 -13.91 8.20 2.99
CA VAL A 197 -14.04 8.02 4.45
C VAL A 197 -14.07 9.41 5.12
N ALA A 198 -14.83 9.56 6.20
CA ALA A 198 -14.94 10.85 6.88
C ALA A 198 -13.62 11.23 7.59
N ASP A 199 -13.45 12.53 7.84
CA ASP A 199 -12.24 13.08 8.45
C ASP A 199 -11.92 12.42 9.80
N ARG A 200 -10.68 11.99 9.99
CA ARG A 200 -10.15 11.27 11.15
C ARG A 200 -10.77 9.90 11.43
N GLN A 201 -11.46 9.32 10.46
CA GLN A 201 -11.96 7.95 10.51
C GLN A 201 -11.06 7.01 9.70
N PHE A 202 -10.75 5.85 10.28
CA PHE A 202 -9.84 4.88 9.68
C PHE A 202 -10.35 3.45 9.81
N PHE A 203 -10.24 2.69 8.72
CA PHE A 203 -10.47 1.26 8.69
C PHE A 203 -9.15 0.48 8.74
N LEU A 204 -9.12 -0.59 9.52
CA LEU A 204 -8.04 -1.57 9.47
C LEU A 204 -8.37 -2.66 8.46
N SER A 205 -7.39 -3.05 7.67
CA SER A 205 -7.52 -4.21 6.77
C SER A 205 -6.23 -5.00 6.68
N PHE A 206 -6.38 -6.31 6.49
CA PHE A 206 -5.28 -7.26 6.38
C PHE A 206 -5.49 -8.15 5.17
N ASP A 207 -4.41 -8.42 4.43
CA ASP A 207 -4.42 -9.26 3.24
C ASP A 207 -3.65 -10.57 3.48
N ASP A 208 -3.81 -11.52 2.57
CA ASP A 208 -3.07 -12.77 2.38
C ASP A 208 -3.39 -13.94 3.31
N GLY A 209 -4.01 -13.70 4.46
CA GLY A 209 -4.31 -14.78 5.41
C GLY A 209 -5.38 -15.80 4.94
N PRO A 210 -5.73 -16.72 5.83
CA PRO A 210 -5.14 -16.99 7.12
C PRO A 210 -3.86 -17.83 7.04
N THR A 211 -2.96 -17.62 8.00
CA THR A 211 -1.83 -18.53 8.25
C THR A 211 -2.29 -19.86 8.84
N GLY A 212 -1.39 -20.82 9.02
CA GLY A 212 -1.66 -22.05 9.76
C GLY A 212 -2.13 -21.78 11.20
N ILE A 213 -2.67 -22.82 11.84
CA ILE A 213 -3.15 -22.74 13.24
C ILE A 213 -2.03 -22.28 14.16
N GLN A 214 -2.33 -21.35 15.09
CA GLN A 214 -1.37 -20.71 15.99
C GLN A 214 -0.29 -19.89 15.25
N GLY A 215 -0.60 -19.42 14.05
CA GLY A 215 0.30 -18.58 13.25
C GLY A 215 0.05 -17.08 13.46
N THR A 216 0.62 -16.29 12.56
CA THR A 216 0.61 -14.82 12.64
C THR A 216 -0.80 -14.24 12.57
N THR A 217 -1.70 -14.86 11.81
CA THR A 217 -3.12 -14.46 11.77
C THR A 217 -3.76 -14.55 13.15
N ASP A 218 -3.52 -15.65 13.90
CA ASP A 218 -4.05 -15.83 15.27
C ASP A 218 -3.51 -14.77 16.21
N ASP A 219 -2.22 -14.48 16.14
CA ASP A 219 -1.58 -13.45 16.94
C ASP A 219 -2.15 -12.06 16.65
N THR A 220 -2.40 -11.73 15.37
CA THR A 220 -2.99 -10.45 14.94
C THR A 220 -4.43 -10.32 15.46
N LEU A 221 -5.24 -11.38 15.37
CA LEU A 221 -6.61 -11.40 15.86
C LEU A 221 -6.68 -11.28 17.40
N ASN A 222 -5.75 -11.93 18.11
CA ASN A 222 -5.63 -11.80 19.56
C ASN A 222 -5.26 -10.36 19.97
N MET A 223 -4.34 -9.73 19.25
CA MET A 223 -3.96 -8.33 19.45
C MET A 223 -5.15 -7.40 19.21
N LEU A 224 -5.89 -7.55 18.11
CA LEU A 224 -7.07 -6.72 17.82
C LEU A 224 -8.16 -6.89 18.89
N THR A 225 -8.35 -8.11 19.38
CA THR A 225 -9.29 -8.40 20.48
C THR A 225 -8.86 -7.70 21.77
N ALA A 226 -7.59 -7.75 22.14
CA ALA A 226 -7.04 -7.06 23.31
C ALA A 226 -7.18 -5.53 23.23
N GLU A 227 -7.03 -4.97 22.03
CA GLU A 227 -7.16 -3.53 21.73
C GLU A 227 -8.62 -3.11 21.48
N ASN A 228 -9.59 -4.04 21.55
CA ASN A 228 -11.00 -3.82 21.21
C ASN A 228 -11.16 -3.13 19.83
N LYS A 229 -10.46 -3.66 18.81
CA LYS A 229 -10.50 -3.18 17.43
C LYS A 229 -11.06 -4.25 16.50
N SER A 230 -11.71 -3.82 15.43
CA SER A 230 -12.13 -4.70 14.34
C SER A 230 -11.43 -4.34 13.04
N ALA A 231 -11.30 -5.33 12.15
CA ALA A 231 -10.66 -5.19 10.86
C ALA A 231 -11.37 -6.03 9.81
N VAL A 232 -11.13 -5.72 8.52
CA VAL A 232 -11.50 -6.59 7.41
C VAL A 232 -10.28 -7.43 7.01
N PHE A 233 -10.45 -8.74 6.99
CA PHE A 233 -9.45 -9.71 6.52
C PHE A 233 -9.79 -10.14 5.10
N PHE A 234 -8.98 -9.72 4.13
CA PHE A 234 -9.09 -10.17 2.75
C PHE A 234 -8.28 -11.46 2.60
N VAL A 235 -8.98 -12.60 2.64
CA VAL A 235 -8.34 -13.92 2.72
C VAL A 235 -8.18 -14.57 1.35
N LEU A 236 -7.07 -15.29 1.17
CA LEU A 236 -6.88 -16.18 0.03
C LEU A 236 -7.68 -17.48 0.23
N GLY A 237 -8.44 -17.89 -0.79
CA GLY A 237 -9.29 -19.07 -0.72
C GLY A 237 -8.50 -20.33 -0.44
N GLU A 238 -7.32 -20.52 -1.04
CA GLU A 238 -6.44 -21.66 -0.78
C GLU A 238 -5.94 -21.74 0.67
N HIS A 239 -5.61 -20.57 1.27
CA HIS A 239 -5.18 -20.51 2.67
C HIS A 239 -6.33 -20.84 3.62
N LEU A 240 -7.52 -20.29 3.36
CA LEU A 240 -8.74 -20.62 4.13
C LEU A 240 -9.08 -22.10 4.01
N GLN A 241 -9.04 -22.67 2.80
CA GLN A 241 -9.28 -24.10 2.56
C GLN A 241 -8.25 -24.98 3.28
N SER A 242 -6.98 -24.61 3.22
CA SER A 242 -5.89 -25.32 3.90
C SER A 242 -6.10 -25.32 5.42
N ARG A 243 -6.50 -24.18 5.99
CA ARG A 243 -6.77 -24.07 7.43
C ARG A 243 -8.04 -24.86 7.83
N LEU A 244 -9.11 -24.79 7.03
CA LEU A 244 -10.35 -25.54 7.24
C LEU A 244 -10.09 -27.06 7.25
N SER A 245 -9.20 -27.56 6.37
CA SER A 245 -8.86 -28.98 6.32
C SER A 245 -8.13 -29.51 7.58
N LYS A 246 -7.60 -28.61 8.41
CA LYS A 246 -6.88 -28.91 9.66
C LYS A 246 -7.68 -28.51 10.91
N SER A 247 -8.88 -27.99 10.74
CA SER A 247 -9.78 -27.54 11.79
C SER A 247 -11.22 -27.79 11.35
N ASP A 248 -12.16 -26.93 11.74
CA ASP A 248 -13.54 -26.97 11.28
C ASP A 248 -14.12 -25.55 11.14
N ALA A 249 -15.36 -25.45 10.63
CA ALA A 249 -16.04 -24.17 10.46
C ALA A 249 -16.30 -23.44 11.79
N ALA A 250 -16.51 -24.17 12.88
CA ALA A 250 -16.72 -23.59 14.20
C ALA A 250 -15.43 -22.91 14.72
N ALA A 251 -14.28 -23.55 14.52
CA ALA A 251 -12.98 -22.99 14.85
C ALA A 251 -12.70 -21.72 14.04
N LEU A 252 -13.03 -21.69 12.75
CA LEU A 252 -12.86 -20.48 11.91
C LEU A 252 -13.83 -19.37 12.29
N THR A 253 -15.08 -19.71 12.63
CA THR A 253 -16.04 -18.74 13.18
C THR A 253 -15.55 -18.13 14.49
N GLY A 254 -14.97 -18.96 15.37
CA GLY A 254 -14.35 -18.51 16.62
C GLY A 254 -13.15 -17.60 16.39
N LEU A 255 -12.31 -17.93 15.39
CA LEU A 255 -11.11 -17.17 15.02
C LEU A 255 -11.47 -15.74 14.59
N TYR A 256 -12.45 -15.59 13.68
CA TYR A 256 -12.87 -14.30 13.14
C TYR A 256 -14.00 -13.63 13.93
N LYS A 257 -14.23 -14.04 15.18
CA LYS A 257 -15.24 -13.41 16.03
C LYS A 257 -15.01 -11.90 16.14
N ASN A 258 -16.06 -11.10 15.90
CA ASN A 258 -16.02 -9.64 15.89
C ASN A 258 -15.13 -9.02 14.80
N GLN A 259 -14.75 -9.80 13.80
CA GLN A 259 -14.00 -9.36 12.64
C GLN A 259 -14.80 -9.61 11.37
N CYS A 260 -14.47 -8.91 10.30
CA CYS A 260 -15.06 -9.11 8.98
C CYS A 260 -14.07 -9.83 8.06
N VAL A 261 -14.60 -10.68 7.17
CA VAL A 261 -13.81 -11.42 6.21
C VAL A 261 -14.31 -11.14 4.80
N ALA A 262 -13.42 -10.97 3.86
CA ALA A 262 -13.71 -10.71 2.46
C ALA A 262 -12.74 -11.48 1.55
N SER A 263 -12.98 -11.46 0.25
CA SER A 263 -12.18 -12.21 -0.72
C SER A 263 -10.91 -11.47 -1.13
N HIS A 264 -9.75 -12.18 -1.11
CA HIS A 264 -8.51 -11.78 -1.79
C HIS A 264 -8.24 -12.61 -3.06
N GLY A 265 -9.26 -13.33 -3.55
CA GLY A 265 -9.12 -14.33 -4.60
C GLY A 265 -8.72 -15.68 -4.05
N TRP A 266 -8.57 -16.67 -4.96
CA TRP A 266 -8.20 -18.01 -4.55
C TRP A 266 -6.71 -18.16 -4.28
N GLU A 267 -5.89 -17.69 -5.23
CA GLU A 267 -4.43 -17.68 -5.17
C GLU A 267 -3.94 -16.24 -5.30
N HIS A 268 -2.76 -15.94 -4.71
CA HIS A 268 -2.16 -14.62 -4.77
C HIS A 268 -1.55 -14.33 -6.16
N GLN A 269 -2.42 -14.20 -7.17
CA GLN A 269 -2.04 -13.91 -8.55
C GLN A 269 -2.67 -12.60 -9.05
N SER A 270 -2.00 -11.96 -10.03
CA SER A 270 -2.52 -10.75 -10.67
C SER A 270 -3.81 -11.03 -11.44
N HIS A 271 -4.93 -10.55 -10.93
CA HIS A 271 -6.24 -10.67 -11.58
C HIS A 271 -6.36 -9.82 -12.86
N ALA A 272 -5.43 -8.95 -13.16
CA ALA A 272 -5.36 -8.22 -14.43
C ALA A 272 -4.89 -9.11 -15.60
N LYS A 273 -4.10 -10.15 -15.34
CA LYS A 273 -3.44 -10.98 -16.36
C LYS A 273 -3.87 -12.44 -16.34
N TRP A 274 -4.56 -12.87 -15.32
CA TRP A 274 -4.93 -14.27 -15.11
C TRP A 274 -6.28 -14.58 -15.75
N ASP A 275 -6.35 -15.58 -16.61
CA ASP A 275 -7.60 -15.96 -17.29
C ASP A 275 -8.65 -16.52 -16.34
N GLN A 276 -8.24 -17.14 -15.23
CA GLN A 276 -9.14 -17.72 -14.22
C GLN A 276 -9.58 -16.72 -13.14
N TRP A 277 -9.38 -15.41 -13.35
CA TRP A 277 -9.63 -14.38 -12.34
C TRP A 277 -11.07 -14.39 -11.79
N GLN A 278 -12.08 -14.59 -12.63
CA GLN A 278 -13.48 -14.68 -12.20
C GLN A 278 -13.73 -15.91 -11.33
N ASN A 279 -13.20 -17.06 -11.76
CA ASN A 279 -13.31 -18.31 -11.00
C ASN A 279 -12.60 -18.21 -9.64
N SER A 280 -11.45 -17.55 -9.58
CA SER A 280 -10.73 -17.27 -8.34
C SER A 280 -11.63 -16.54 -7.32
N ILE A 281 -12.32 -15.48 -7.76
CA ILE A 281 -13.20 -14.68 -6.91
C ILE A 281 -14.44 -15.49 -6.48
N THR A 282 -15.16 -16.09 -7.42
CA THR A 282 -16.40 -16.80 -7.12
C THR A 282 -16.18 -18.04 -6.25
N ARG A 283 -15.07 -18.78 -6.48
CA ARG A 283 -14.70 -19.93 -5.67
C ARG A 283 -14.39 -19.54 -4.22
N THR A 284 -13.66 -18.43 -4.02
CA THR A 284 -13.38 -17.92 -2.68
C THR A 284 -14.64 -17.46 -1.98
N GLN A 285 -15.51 -16.70 -2.67
CA GLN A 285 -16.78 -16.26 -2.10
C GLN A 285 -17.69 -17.43 -1.70
N THR A 286 -17.72 -18.48 -2.52
CA THR A 286 -18.47 -19.71 -2.21
C THR A 286 -17.95 -20.39 -0.94
N LEU A 287 -16.60 -20.49 -0.79
CA LEU A 287 -15.98 -21.06 0.40
C LEU A 287 -16.27 -20.22 1.64
N LEU A 288 -16.15 -18.89 1.55
CA LEU A 288 -16.47 -17.98 2.65
C LEU A 288 -17.91 -18.18 3.15
N ASN A 289 -18.88 -18.17 2.22
CA ASN A 289 -20.30 -18.32 2.55
C ASN A 289 -20.65 -19.70 3.12
N ALA A 290 -19.89 -20.74 2.75
CA ALA A 290 -20.09 -22.10 3.27
C ALA A 290 -19.44 -22.32 4.65
N THR A 291 -18.47 -21.47 5.03
CA THR A 291 -17.62 -21.71 6.20
C THR A 291 -17.91 -20.75 7.35
N LEU A 292 -18.22 -19.49 7.05
CA LEU A 292 -18.38 -18.42 8.03
C LEU A 292 -19.82 -17.93 8.13
N PRO A 293 -20.24 -17.41 9.30
CA PRO A 293 -21.55 -16.76 9.43
C PRO A 293 -21.68 -15.60 8.44
N LYS A 294 -22.90 -15.43 7.90
CA LYS A 294 -23.19 -14.39 6.92
C LYS A 294 -22.80 -12.97 7.39
N ASP A 295 -22.95 -12.71 8.68
CA ASP A 295 -22.63 -11.41 9.26
C ASP A 295 -21.11 -11.13 9.28
N ASN A 296 -20.27 -12.16 9.24
CA ASN A 296 -18.82 -12.00 9.15
C ASN A 296 -18.33 -11.78 7.73
N VAL A 297 -19.10 -12.16 6.70
CA VAL A 297 -18.66 -12.15 5.30
C VAL A 297 -19.13 -10.88 4.61
N LEU A 298 -18.18 -10.04 4.18
CA LEU A 298 -18.49 -8.86 3.38
C LEU A 298 -18.44 -9.19 1.89
N LEU A 299 -19.34 -8.59 1.11
CA LEU A 299 -19.35 -8.70 -0.36
C LEU A 299 -18.30 -7.77 -0.98
N LEU A 300 -17.06 -7.94 -0.54
CA LEU A 300 -15.91 -7.18 -1.00
C LEU A 300 -14.85 -8.11 -1.59
N PHE A 301 -14.14 -7.60 -2.57
CA PHE A 301 -12.97 -8.22 -3.15
C PHE A 301 -11.81 -7.24 -3.16
N ARG A 302 -10.65 -7.65 -2.70
CA ARG A 302 -9.39 -6.92 -2.89
C ARG A 302 -8.50 -7.71 -3.83
N PRO A 303 -8.13 -7.14 -4.98
CA PRO A 303 -7.25 -7.85 -5.92
C PRO A 303 -5.82 -7.90 -5.39
N PRO A 304 -5.12 -9.05 -5.47
CA PRO A 304 -3.68 -9.13 -5.21
C PRO A 304 -2.91 -8.05 -5.97
N TYR A 305 -1.98 -7.38 -5.28
CA TYR A 305 -1.20 -6.23 -5.80
C TYR A 305 -2.06 -5.01 -6.24
N GLY A 306 -3.34 -4.95 -5.90
CA GLY A 306 -4.29 -3.99 -6.49
C GLY A 306 -4.57 -4.23 -7.98
N GLN A 307 -4.15 -5.37 -8.53
CA GLN A 307 -4.20 -5.63 -9.98
C GLN A 307 -5.50 -6.31 -10.40
N ARG A 308 -6.29 -5.63 -11.24
CA ARG A 308 -7.56 -6.09 -11.79
C ARG A 308 -7.73 -5.59 -13.22
N LYS A 309 -8.68 -6.15 -13.96
CA LYS A 309 -9.02 -5.71 -15.33
C LYS A 309 -9.85 -4.44 -15.27
N ASP A 310 -9.62 -3.54 -16.24
CA ASP A 310 -10.35 -2.27 -16.37
C ASP A 310 -11.80 -2.47 -16.80
N ASP A 311 -12.14 -3.58 -17.46
CA ASP A 311 -13.48 -3.96 -17.89
C ASP A 311 -14.24 -4.85 -16.88
N SER A 312 -13.71 -5.02 -15.66
CA SER A 312 -14.25 -5.95 -14.66
C SER A 312 -15.56 -5.50 -13.98
N GLY A 313 -15.97 -4.25 -14.14
CA GLY A 313 -17.12 -3.67 -13.43
C GLY A 313 -18.45 -4.43 -13.63
N THR A 314 -18.74 -4.91 -14.86
CA THR A 314 -19.95 -5.70 -15.14
C THR A 314 -19.95 -7.02 -14.37
N PHE A 315 -18.81 -7.68 -14.24
CA PHE A 315 -18.69 -8.90 -13.44
C PHE A 315 -18.97 -8.61 -11.97
N PHE A 316 -18.33 -7.59 -11.38
CA PHE A 316 -18.55 -7.24 -9.97
C PHE A 316 -20.01 -6.85 -9.71
N GLN A 317 -20.64 -6.12 -10.61
CA GLN A 317 -22.08 -5.83 -10.52
C GLN A 317 -22.92 -7.10 -10.52
N SER A 318 -22.65 -8.08 -11.41
CA SER A 318 -23.39 -9.33 -11.51
C SER A 318 -23.25 -10.20 -10.25
N GLN A 319 -22.13 -10.09 -9.53
CA GLN A 319 -21.86 -10.80 -8.30
C GLN A 319 -22.26 -10.02 -7.03
N SER A 320 -22.79 -8.81 -7.18
CA SER A 320 -23.04 -7.87 -6.06
C SER A 320 -21.81 -7.60 -5.20
N LEU A 321 -20.62 -7.67 -5.81
CA LEU A 321 -19.32 -7.44 -5.17
C LEU A 321 -18.82 -6.01 -5.47
N HIS A 322 -18.07 -5.46 -4.52
CA HIS A 322 -17.28 -4.24 -4.71
C HIS A 322 -15.79 -4.52 -4.59
N VAL A 323 -14.98 -3.77 -5.34
CA VAL A 323 -13.52 -3.80 -5.21
C VAL A 323 -13.11 -2.81 -4.12
N ALA A 324 -12.51 -3.33 -3.05
CA ALA A 324 -12.04 -2.55 -1.93
C ALA A 324 -10.51 -2.43 -1.98
N LEU A 325 -10.02 -1.27 -2.38
CA LEU A 325 -8.59 -0.93 -2.38
C LEU A 325 -8.22 -0.26 -1.04
N TRP A 326 -7.14 0.51 -1.04
CA TRP A 326 -6.61 1.25 0.12
C TRP A 326 -6.03 2.59 -0.33
N ASN A 327 -5.81 3.50 0.60
CA ASN A 327 -5.10 4.76 0.38
C ASN A 327 -3.93 4.98 1.35
N ILE A 328 -3.72 4.06 2.30
CA ILE A 328 -2.62 4.10 3.28
C ILE A 328 -1.98 2.71 3.35
N ASP A 329 -0.79 2.57 2.75
CA ASP A 329 -0.04 1.30 2.68
C ASP A 329 1.10 1.29 3.71
N SER A 330 1.10 0.28 4.59
CA SER A 330 2.11 0.10 5.63
C SER A 330 3.47 -0.34 5.10
N GLN A 331 3.52 -1.02 3.96
CA GLN A 331 4.72 -1.71 3.45
C GLN A 331 5.26 -2.79 4.41
N ASP A 332 4.41 -3.37 5.27
CA ASP A 332 4.83 -4.36 6.29
C ASP A 332 5.36 -5.68 5.71
N TRP A 333 5.00 -5.99 4.45
CA TRP A 333 5.54 -7.10 3.68
C TRP A 333 7.01 -6.88 3.25
N ASN A 334 7.47 -5.63 3.21
CA ASN A 334 8.79 -5.27 2.70
C ASN A 334 9.89 -5.60 3.74
N GLY A 335 10.88 -6.40 3.33
CA GLY A 335 11.99 -6.80 4.20
C GLY A 335 12.93 -5.67 4.63
N HIS A 336 12.87 -4.50 3.96
CA HIS A 336 13.72 -3.34 4.25
C HIS A 336 13.10 -2.34 5.24
N VAL A 337 11.91 -2.61 5.75
CA VAL A 337 11.25 -1.80 6.79
C VAL A 337 11.06 -2.62 8.06
N ASP A 338 11.36 -2.03 9.19
CA ASP A 338 11.13 -2.61 10.51
C ASP A 338 9.84 -2.08 11.14
N VAL A 339 9.54 -2.50 12.37
CA VAL A 339 8.34 -2.07 13.11
C VAL A 339 8.32 -0.57 13.36
N ASN A 340 9.48 0.05 13.63
CA ASN A 340 9.56 1.48 13.87
C ASN A 340 9.33 2.28 12.58
N ASP A 341 9.91 1.81 11.46
CA ASP A 341 9.67 2.37 10.12
C ASP A 341 8.16 2.34 9.78
N ILE A 342 7.50 1.19 9.99
CA ILE A 342 6.06 1.02 9.74
C ILE A 342 5.24 1.96 10.63
N THR A 343 5.52 1.99 11.92
CA THR A 343 4.81 2.85 12.87
C THR A 343 4.89 4.32 12.47
N ASN A 344 6.09 4.81 12.20
CA ASN A 344 6.33 6.20 11.83
C ASN A 344 5.73 6.53 10.45
N ARG A 345 5.85 5.64 9.47
CA ARG A 345 5.24 5.77 8.15
C ARG A 345 3.71 5.90 8.26
N MET A 346 3.08 4.98 8.97
CA MET A 346 1.62 4.95 9.12
C MET A 346 1.09 6.21 9.78
N ILE A 347 1.71 6.65 10.88
CA ILE A 347 1.32 7.90 11.54
C ILE A 347 1.48 9.08 10.58
N THR A 348 2.59 9.15 9.85
CA THR A 348 2.82 10.25 8.88
C THR A 348 1.78 10.24 7.77
N LEU A 349 1.46 9.08 7.21
CA LEU A 349 0.42 8.96 6.19
C LEU A 349 -0.96 9.28 6.74
N MET A 350 -1.27 8.87 7.97
CA MET A 350 -2.54 9.24 8.63
C MET A 350 -2.65 10.75 8.87
N LEU A 351 -1.55 11.44 9.16
CA LEU A 351 -1.51 12.91 9.24
C LEU A 351 -1.73 13.58 7.89
N ILE A 352 -1.21 13.01 6.79
CA ILE A 352 -1.39 13.52 5.41
C ILE A 352 -2.79 13.23 4.89
N LYS A 353 -3.22 11.97 4.95
CA LYS A 353 -4.50 11.52 4.38
C LYS A 353 -5.69 11.88 5.26
N ARG A 354 -5.52 11.96 6.56
CA ARG A 354 -6.51 12.27 7.60
C ARG A 354 -7.67 11.26 7.74
N HIS A 355 -7.82 10.35 6.79
CA HIS A 355 -8.86 9.32 6.76
C HIS A 355 -8.48 8.20 5.80
N GLY A 356 -9.16 7.06 5.91
CA GLY A 356 -9.00 6.03 4.88
C GLY A 356 -8.94 4.59 5.36
N VAL A 357 -8.42 3.76 4.46
CA VAL A 357 -8.24 2.33 4.65
C VAL A 357 -6.74 2.02 4.76
N LEU A 358 -6.35 1.45 5.90
CA LEU A 358 -4.99 1.03 6.19
C LEU A 358 -4.79 -0.39 5.71
N LEU A 359 -3.78 -0.61 4.86
CA LEU A 359 -3.36 -1.91 4.40
C LEU A 359 -2.23 -2.46 5.26
N PHE A 360 -2.44 -3.65 5.80
CA PHE A 360 -1.47 -4.54 6.43
C PHE A 360 -1.62 -5.96 5.89
N HIS A 361 -0.75 -6.88 6.31
CA HIS A 361 -0.81 -8.29 5.94
C HIS A 361 -0.70 -9.14 7.21
N ASP A 362 -1.70 -10.00 7.47
CA ASP A 362 -1.75 -10.84 8.68
C ASP A 362 -0.82 -12.06 8.62
N VAL A 363 -0.17 -12.27 7.49
CA VAL A 363 0.90 -13.26 7.31
C VAL A 363 2.27 -12.75 7.78
N HIS A 364 2.41 -11.45 8.04
CA HIS A 364 3.65 -10.82 8.51
C HIS A 364 3.57 -10.41 9.98
N PRO A 365 4.61 -10.66 10.81
CA PRO A 365 4.53 -10.43 12.25
C PRO A 365 4.64 -8.95 12.67
N LYS A 366 4.95 -8.03 11.74
CA LYS A 366 5.25 -6.63 12.07
C LYS A 366 4.00 -5.84 12.46
N ALA A 367 2.86 -6.09 11.81
CA ALA A 367 1.60 -5.40 12.07
C ALA A 367 1.14 -5.52 13.52
N LYS A 368 1.19 -6.73 14.10
CA LYS A 368 0.77 -6.98 15.49
C LYS A 368 1.60 -6.23 16.54
N VAL A 369 2.80 -5.78 16.18
CA VAL A 369 3.67 -4.99 17.06
C VAL A 369 3.52 -3.49 16.80
N ALA A 370 3.39 -3.08 15.54
CA ALA A 370 3.26 -1.68 15.16
C ALA A 370 1.90 -1.07 15.57
N LEU A 371 0.80 -1.82 15.39
CA LEU A 371 -0.55 -1.31 15.63
C LEU A 371 -0.83 -0.87 17.07
N PRO A 372 -0.48 -1.62 18.14
CA PRO A 372 -0.65 -1.13 19.51
C PRO A 372 0.08 0.18 19.78
N ILE A 373 1.25 0.39 19.17
CA ILE A 373 2.01 1.65 19.31
C ILE A 373 1.26 2.80 18.60
N ILE A 374 0.72 2.53 17.40
CA ILE A 374 -0.09 3.51 16.64
C ILE A 374 -1.36 3.87 17.44
N PHE A 375 -2.07 2.88 17.99
CA PHE A 375 -3.27 3.10 18.79
C PHE A 375 -2.97 3.96 20.02
N ALA A 376 -1.91 3.65 20.75
CA ALA A 376 -1.49 4.42 21.92
C ALA A 376 -1.09 5.86 21.56
N LYS A 377 -0.34 6.06 20.47
CA LYS A 377 0.11 7.40 20.03
C LYS A 377 -1.03 8.28 19.53
N LEU A 378 -2.02 7.72 18.88
CA LEU A 378 -3.17 8.47 18.33
C LEU A 378 -4.36 8.54 19.29
N ASN A 379 -4.56 7.51 20.13
CA ASN A 379 -5.60 7.42 21.14
C ASN A 379 -6.96 7.95 20.65
N ASN A 380 -7.49 9.00 21.26
CA ASN A 380 -8.79 9.61 20.93
C ASN A 380 -8.70 10.69 19.81
N ALA A 381 -7.54 10.87 19.18
CA ALA A 381 -7.38 11.84 18.09
C ALA A 381 -8.10 11.41 16.81
N VAL A 382 -8.28 10.10 16.65
CA VAL A 382 -8.88 9.47 15.48
C VAL A 382 -9.91 8.43 15.89
N GLU A 383 -10.81 8.10 14.98
CA GLU A 383 -11.82 7.06 15.15
C GLU A 383 -11.42 5.82 14.33
N TRP A 384 -11.44 4.66 15.01
CA TRP A 384 -11.21 3.37 14.37
C TRP A 384 -12.56 2.74 14.09
N GLU A 385 -12.92 2.69 12.81
CA GLU A 385 -14.24 2.29 12.36
C GLU A 385 -14.46 0.79 12.53
N ASN A 386 -15.72 0.42 12.78
CA ASN A 386 -16.12 -0.98 12.77
C ASN A 386 -16.05 -1.54 11.34
N CYS A 387 -15.50 -2.74 11.20
CA CYS A 387 -15.27 -3.36 9.90
C CYS A 387 -16.54 -3.50 9.05
N HIS A 388 -17.72 -3.64 9.65
CA HIS A 388 -19.00 -3.73 8.92
C HIS A 388 -19.34 -2.42 8.18
N GLN A 389 -18.86 -1.27 8.67
CA GLN A 389 -19.09 0.01 8.02
C GLN A 389 -18.33 0.11 6.68
N MET A 390 -17.26 -0.68 6.50
CA MET A 390 -16.51 -0.71 5.24
C MET A 390 -17.38 -1.14 4.04
N ALA A 391 -18.35 -2.01 4.25
CA ALA A 391 -19.29 -2.44 3.21
C ALA A 391 -20.26 -1.31 2.76
N LEU A 392 -20.36 -0.22 3.52
CA LEU A 392 -21.22 0.93 3.23
C LEU A 392 -20.50 2.05 2.48
N LEU A 393 -19.18 1.94 2.28
CA LEU A 393 -18.41 2.89 1.47
C LEU A 393 -18.89 2.84 0.01
N LYS A 394 -18.95 4.00 -0.64
CA LYS A 394 -19.39 4.16 -2.02
C LYS A 394 -18.39 4.97 -2.82
#